data_ee9a26674d90b90a7273513c0b91abec
#
_entry.id   ee9a26674d90b90a7273513c0b91abec
#
_cell.length_a   1.000
_cell.length_b   1.000
_cell.length_c   1.000
_cell.angle_alpha   90.00
_cell.angle_beta   90.00
_cell.angle_gamma   90.00
#
_symmetry.space_group_name_H-M   'P 1'
#
loop_
_entity.id
_entity.type
_entity.pdbx_description
1 polymer ?
#
loop_
_entity_poly.entity_id
_entity_poly.type
_entity_poly.pdbx_seq_one_letter_code
_entity_poly.pdbx_strand_id
1 'polypeptide(L)'
;MQNVPDRHVMRWLDQQPVSDIWLPSVVIFELRYGLGIMPAGSRRERLEQGLNHLLNELVPGRIATLDGRAAQQAAQLAAKRKAQGTPVDLRDTLIAGIALASGALLATRNHRHFMDAGVAVVNPFNN
;
A
#
# COMPACT_ATOMS: atom_id res chain seq x y z
N MET A 1 8.24 -0.23 9.53
CA MET A 1 7.27 0.89 9.66
C MET A 1 7.91 2.01 10.45
N GLN A 2 7.80 3.21 9.99
CA GLN A 2 8.39 4.37 10.66
C GLN A 2 7.49 4.86 11.79
N ASN A 3 8.11 5.37 12.85
CA ASN A 3 7.38 5.87 14.01
C ASN A 3 6.68 7.19 13.74
N VAL A 4 7.29 8.01 12.88
CA VAL A 4 6.79 9.34 12.54
C VAL A 4 6.65 9.38 11.03
N PRO A 5 5.49 9.82 10.51
CA PRO A 5 5.33 9.94 9.06
C PRO A 5 6.40 10.84 8.47
N ASP A 6 6.93 10.45 7.31
CA ASP A 6 7.88 11.24 6.58
C ASP A 6 7.25 12.57 6.17
N ARG A 7 8.02 13.67 6.28
CA ARG A 7 7.54 15.01 5.96
C ARG A 7 7.09 15.12 4.51
N HIS A 8 7.82 14.50 3.60
CA HIS A 8 7.45 14.52 2.17
C HIS A 8 6.13 13.79 1.94
N VAL A 9 5.90 12.67 2.62
CA VAL A 9 4.66 11.92 2.52
C VAL A 9 3.49 12.75 3.03
N MET A 10 3.64 13.37 4.20
CA MET A 10 2.59 14.21 4.76
C MET A 10 2.24 15.38 3.85
N ARG A 11 3.27 16.02 3.28
CA ARG A 11 3.05 17.14 2.34
C ARG A 11 2.33 16.68 1.09
N TRP A 12 2.73 15.51 0.56
CA TRP A 12 2.09 14.96 -0.63
C TRP A 12 0.61 14.63 -0.36
N LEU A 13 0.33 14.00 0.78
CA LEU A 13 -1.04 13.66 1.17
C LEU A 13 -1.92 14.91 1.33
N ASP A 14 -1.36 15.99 1.90
CA ASP A 14 -2.10 17.25 2.08
C ASP A 14 -2.49 17.88 0.74
N GLN A 15 -1.76 17.58 -0.33
CA GLN A 15 -2.03 18.10 -1.66
C GLN A 15 -3.10 17.30 -2.41
N GLN A 16 -3.48 16.12 -1.90
CA GLN A 16 -4.44 15.23 -2.57
C GLN A 16 -5.83 15.44 -2.02
N PRO A 17 -6.87 15.44 -2.86
CA PRO A 17 -8.23 15.36 -2.34
C PRO A 17 -8.41 14.09 -1.52
N VAL A 18 -8.92 14.21 -0.32
CA VAL A 18 -9.07 13.05 0.58
C VAL A 18 -9.90 11.95 -0.06
N SER A 19 -10.94 12.35 -0.83
CA SER A 19 -11.82 11.38 -1.49
C SER A 19 -11.12 10.54 -2.55
N ASP A 20 -9.93 10.95 -3.01
CA ASP A 20 -9.17 10.21 -4.02
C ASP A 20 -8.18 9.23 -3.42
N ILE A 21 -8.04 9.21 -2.11
CA ILE A 21 -7.06 8.36 -1.42
C ILE A 21 -7.74 7.07 -0.99
N TRP A 22 -7.21 5.95 -1.47
CA TRP A 22 -7.69 4.61 -1.14
C TRP A 22 -6.54 3.79 -0.57
N LEU A 23 -6.85 2.95 0.40
CA LEU A 23 -5.86 2.11 1.06
C LEU A 23 -6.06 0.67 0.62
N PRO A 24 -5.02 0.01 0.03
CA PRO A 24 -5.16 -1.40 -0.33
C PRO A 24 -5.36 -2.28 0.90
N SER A 25 -6.26 -3.25 0.80
CA SER A 25 -6.52 -4.16 1.92
C SER A 25 -5.28 -4.95 2.34
N VAL A 26 -4.39 -5.26 1.39
CA VAL A 26 -3.12 -5.94 1.69
C VAL A 26 -2.23 -5.08 2.58
N VAL A 27 -2.24 -3.76 2.39
CA VAL A 27 -1.48 -2.83 3.25
C VAL A 27 -2.04 -2.83 4.66
N ILE A 28 -3.36 -2.90 4.81
CA ILE A 28 -3.97 -3.02 6.14
C ILE A 28 -3.47 -4.29 6.84
N PHE A 29 -3.44 -5.40 6.11
CA PHE A 29 -2.89 -6.65 6.66
C PHE A 29 -1.45 -6.47 7.13
N GLU A 30 -0.61 -5.86 6.29
CA GLU A 30 0.80 -5.66 6.64
C GLU A 30 0.97 -4.80 7.89
N LEU A 31 0.21 -3.71 7.98
CA LEU A 31 0.30 -2.79 9.11
C LEU A 31 -0.21 -3.44 10.40
N ARG A 32 -1.34 -4.15 10.33
CA ARG A 32 -1.88 -4.86 11.50
C ARG A 32 -0.95 -5.99 11.94
N TYR A 33 -0.39 -6.73 11.00
CA TYR A 33 0.57 -7.77 11.31
C TYR A 33 1.80 -7.19 12.01
N GLY A 34 2.35 -6.10 11.46
CA GLY A 34 3.51 -5.44 12.07
C GLY A 34 3.24 -4.96 13.48
N LEU A 35 2.05 -4.41 13.74
CA LEU A 35 1.66 -4.04 15.09
C LEU A 35 1.51 -5.26 15.99
N GLY A 36 0.96 -6.35 15.46
CA GLY A 36 0.71 -7.57 16.23
C GLY A 36 1.96 -8.23 16.75
N ILE A 37 3.08 -8.13 16.03
CA ILE A 37 4.35 -8.71 16.43
C ILE A 37 5.25 -7.73 17.18
N MET A 38 4.84 -6.47 17.29
CA MET A 38 5.61 -5.46 18.02
C MET A 38 5.43 -5.66 19.53
N PRO A 39 6.49 -5.44 20.33
CA PRO A 39 6.36 -5.50 21.79
C PRO A 39 5.30 -4.51 22.30
N ALA A 40 4.55 -4.90 23.32
CA ALA A 40 3.60 -4.02 23.96
C ALA A 40 4.34 -2.80 24.55
N GLY A 41 3.70 -1.63 24.46
CA GLY A 41 4.27 -0.40 24.98
C GLY A 41 3.70 0.82 24.27
N SER A 42 4.22 1.98 24.66
CA SER A 42 3.71 3.27 24.18
C SER A 42 3.90 3.46 22.68
N ARG A 43 5.00 2.93 22.11
CA ARG A 43 5.25 3.03 20.67
C ARG A 43 4.17 2.28 19.89
N ARG A 44 3.88 1.03 20.28
CA ARG A 44 2.84 0.23 19.65
C ARG A 44 1.48 0.91 19.76
N GLU A 45 1.17 1.43 20.94
CA GLU A 45 -0.10 2.11 21.18
C GLU A 45 -0.26 3.33 20.27
N ARG A 46 0.78 4.15 20.12
CA ARG A 46 0.72 5.32 19.25
C ARG A 46 0.53 4.95 17.79
N LEU A 47 1.22 3.91 17.32
CA LEU A 47 1.08 3.44 15.94
C LEU A 47 -0.31 2.86 15.71
N GLU A 48 -0.84 2.13 16.68
CA GLU A 48 -2.19 1.59 16.60
C GLU A 48 -3.24 2.70 16.53
N GLN A 49 -3.09 3.73 17.35
CA GLN A 49 -3.98 4.89 17.32
C GLN A 49 -3.90 5.60 15.97
N GLY A 50 -2.68 5.75 15.42
CA GLY A 50 -2.49 6.35 14.11
C GLY A 50 -3.16 5.56 12.99
N LEU A 51 -3.06 4.24 13.03
CA LEU A 51 -3.71 3.40 12.05
C LEU A 51 -5.24 3.46 12.18
N ASN A 52 -5.76 3.44 13.40
CA ASN A 52 -7.19 3.58 13.62
C ASN A 52 -7.70 4.94 13.12
N HIS A 53 -6.94 6.01 13.34
CA HIS A 53 -7.28 7.33 12.83
C HIS A 53 -7.32 7.34 11.31
N LEU A 54 -6.31 6.73 10.67
CA LEU A 54 -6.26 6.62 9.21
C LEU A 54 -7.52 5.92 8.67
N LEU A 55 -7.87 4.78 9.25
CA LEU A 55 -8.98 3.97 8.74
C LEU A 55 -10.35 4.59 9.02
N ASN A 56 -10.50 5.27 10.14
CA ASN A 56 -11.81 5.76 10.58
C ASN A 56 -12.06 7.21 10.19
N GLU A 57 -11.00 8.02 10.07
CA GLU A 57 -11.15 9.46 9.85
C GLU A 57 -10.63 9.93 8.50
N LEU A 58 -9.50 9.39 8.04
CA LEU A 58 -8.86 9.88 6.83
C LEU A 58 -9.36 9.18 5.56
N VAL A 59 -9.54 7.85 5.62
CA VAL A 59 -10.01 7.07 4.46
C VAL A 59 -11.20 6.17 4.82
N PRO A 60 -12.24 6.70 5.48
CA PRO A 60 -13.36 5.87 5.91
C PRO A 60 -14.05 5.24 4.70
N GLY A 61 -14.12 3.91 4.70
CA GLY A 61 -14.76 3.17 3.61
C GLY A 61 -14.00 3.11 2.30
N ARG A 62 -12.85 3.78 2.19
CA ARG A 62 -12.07 3.77 0.95
C ARG A 62 -10.96 2.73 1.04
N ILE A 63 -11.35 1.49 1.08
CA ILE A 63 -10.45 0.34 1.10
C ILE A 63 -10.49 -0.30 -0.29
N ALA A 64 -9.34 -0.35 -0.96
CA ALA A 64 -9.21 -1.02 -2.25
C ALA A 64 -8.97 -2.51 -1.99
N THR A 65 -9.94 -3.33 -2.30
CA THR A 65 -9.95 -4.74 -1.91
C THR A 65 -9.25 -5.64 -2.93
N LEU A 66 -8.66 -6.72 -2.43
CA LEU A 66 -8.15 -7.80 -3.27
C LEU A 66 -9.34 -8.68 -3.65
N ASP A 67 -10.12 -8.20 -4.63
CA ASP A 67 -11.27 -8.94 -5.16
C ASP A 67 -10.85 -9.88 -6.29
N GLY A 68 -11.83 -10.49 -6.98
CA GLY A 68 -11.54 -11.44 -8.06
C GLY A 68 -10.74 -10.82 -9.20
N ARG A 69 -11.07 -9.60 -9.62
CA ARG A 69 -10.33 -8.91 -10.67
C ARG A 69 -8.90 -8.62 -10.26
N ALA A 70 -8.71 -8.12 -9.06
CA ALA A 70 -7.38 -7.82 -8.52
C ALA A 70 -6.55 -9.10 -8.41
N ALA A 71 -7.16 -10.20 -7.96
CA ALA A 71 -6.47 -11.49 -7.84
C ALA A 71 -6.02 -12.00 -9.21
N GLN A 72 -6.85 -11.86 -10.25
CA GLN A 72 -6.48 -12.27 -11.60
C GLN A 72 -5.33 -11.43 -12.15
N GLN A 73 -5.36 -10.13 -11.95
CA GLN A 73 -4.28 -9.24 -12.36
C GLN A 73 -2.97 -9.58 -11.64
N ALA A 74 -3.06 -9.83 -10.34
CA ALA A 74 -1.89 -10.22 -9.55
C ALA A 74 -1.31 -11.55 -10.03
N ALA A 75 -2.18 -12.52 -10.35
CA ALA A 75 -1.74 -13.83 -10.83
C ALA A 75 -1.02 -13.73 -12.17
N GLN A 76 -1.53 -12.91 -13.09
CA GLN A 76 -0.88 -12.69 -14.38
C GLN A 76 0.50 -12.06 -14.20
N LEU A 77 0.62 -11.07 -13.33
CA LEU A 77 1.89 -10.43 -13.04
C LEU A 77 2.86 -11.40 -12.38
N ALA A 78 2.39 -12.19 -11.42
CA ALA A 78 3.23 -13.18 -10.73
C ALA A 78 3.78 -14.23 -11.72
N ALA A 79 2.92 -14.71 -12.61
CA ALA A 79 3.31 -15.69 -13.62
C ALA A 79 4.36 -15.12 -14.58
N LYS A 80 4.16 -13.88 -15.02
CA LYS A 80 5.11 -13.18 -15.89
C LYS A 80 6.48 -13.02 -15.21
N ARG A 81 6.48 -12.61 -13.95
CA ARG A 81 7.71 -12.43 -13.18
C ARG A 81 8.44 -13.75 -13.01
N LYS A 82 7.71 -14.83 -12.71
CA LYS A 82 8.32 -16.15 -12.58
C LYS A 82 8.94 -16.60 -13.89
N ALA A 83 8.26 -16.41 -15.01
CA ALA A 83 8.76 -16.79 -16.32
C ALA A 83 10.02 -16.01 -16.69
N GLN A 84 10.16 -14.78 -16.21
CA GLN A 84 11.33 -13.93 -16.46
C GLN A 84 12.44 -14.16 -15.43
N GLY A 85 12.24 -15.04 -14.46
CA GLY A 85 13.22 -15.28 -13.40
C GLY A 85 13.38 -14.13 -12.44
N THR A 86 12.42 -13.20 -12.40
CA THR A 86 12.47 -12.04 -11.51
C THR A 86 11.99 -12.43 -10.11
N PRO A 87 12.75 -12.06 -9.06
CA PRO A 87 12.28 -12.30 -7.69
C PRO A 87 10.95 -11.62 -7.44
N VAL A 88 10.05 -12.30 -6.74
CA VAL A 88 8.69 -11.83 -6.51
C VAL A 88 8.47 -11.61 -5.02
N ASP A 89 8.09 -10.40 -4.64
CA ASP A 89 7.48 -10.15 -3.34
C ASP A 89 5.97 -10.34 -3.52
N LEU A 90 5.42 -11.32 -2.81
CA LEU A 90 4.00 -11.65 -2.96
C LEU A 90 3.10 -10.48 -2.61
N ARG A 91 3.41 -9.77 -1.52
CA ARG A 91 2.57 -8.66 -1.07
C ARG A 91 2.58 -7.52 -2.08
N ASP A 92 3.75 -7.17 -2.62
CA ASP A 92 3.87 -6.14 -3.65
C ASP A 92 3.12 -6.54 -4.91
N THR A 93 3.17 -7.82 -5.29
CA THR A 93 2.44 -8.33 -6.44
C THR A 93 0.92 -8.20 -6.24
N LEU A 94 0.42 -8.52 -5.05
CA LEU A 94 -1.00 -8.37 -4.74
C LEU A 94 -1.44 -6.91 -4.75
N ILE A 95 -0.61 -6.01 -4.21
CA ILE A 95 -0.88 -4.57 -4.24
C ILE A 95 -0.93 -4.07 -5.68
N ALA A 96 0.00 -4.51 -6.52
CA ALA A 96 0.00 -4.16 -7.95
C ALA A 96 -1.28 -4.64 -8.63
N GLY A 97 -1.75 -5.84 -8.31
CA GLY A 97 -3.00 -6.37 -8.84
C GLY A 97 -4.21 -5.51 -8.48
N ILE A 98 -4.25 -5.05 -7.24
CA ILE A 98 -5.32 -4.14 -6.79
C ILE A 98 -5.27 -2.83 -7.59
N ALA A 99 -4.09 -2.24 -7.75
CA ALA A 99 -3.92 -0.99 -8.49
C ALA A 99 -4.30 -1.15 -9.97
N LEU A 100 -3.87 -2.25 -10.60
CA LEU A 100 -4.20 -2.54 -12.00
C LEU A 100 -5.71 -2.69 -12.19
N ALA A 101 -6.37 -3.42 -11.32
CA ALA A 101 -7.80 -3.67 -11.43
C ALA A 101 -8.63 -2.40 -11.29
N SER A 102 -8.17 -1.45 -10.47
CA SER A 102 -8.88 -0.19 -10.22
C SER A 102 -8.41 0.96 -11.10
N GLY A 103 -7.33 0.78 -11.86
CA GLY A 103 -6.75 1.87 -12.66
C GLY A 103 -6.13 2.96 -11.80
N ALA A 104 -5.72 2.64 -10.60
CA ALA A 104 -5.25 3.61 -9.62
C ALA A 104 -3.77 3.94 -9.79
N LEU A 105 -3.41 5.16 -9.37
CA LEU A 105 -2.03 5.57 -9.19
C LEU A 105 -1.53 5.00 -7.86
N LEU A 106 -0.39 4.32 -7.88
CA LEU A 106 0.18 3.72 -6.67
C LEU A 106 1.22 4.65 -6.06
N ALA A 107 1.03 5.03 -4.81
CA ALA A 107 2.00 5.83 -4.06
C ALA A 107 2.84 4.89 -3.20
N THR A 108 4.14 4.80 -3.48
CA THR A 108 5.04 3.88 -2.78
C THR A 108 6.47 4.39 -2.81
N ARG A 109 7.22 4.08 -1.75
CA ARG A 109 8.67 4.24 -1.71
C ARG A 109 9.36 3.20 -2.59
N ASN A 110 8.75 2.03 -2.76
CA ASN A 110 9.36 0.87 -3.41
C ASN A 110 9.11 0.87 -4.92
N HIS A 111 9.39 2.00 -5.56
CA HIS A 111 9.12 2.21 -6.99
C HIS A 111 9.65 1.06 -7.86
N ARG A 112 10.85 0.56 -7.55
CA ARG A 112 11.49 -0.50 -8.35
C ARG A 112 10.70 -1.81 -8.36
N HIS A 113 9.92 -2.07 -7.31
CA HIS A 113 9.13 -3.29 -7.20
C HIS A 113 7.92 -3.30 -8.14
N PHE A 114 7.61 -2.15 -8.74
CA PHE A 114 6.40 -2.00 -9.56
C PHE A 114 6.68 -1.55 -10.99
N MET A 115 7.95 -1.39 -11.37
CA MET A 115 8.30 -0.85 -12.69
C MET A 115 7.83 -1.74 -13.84
N ASP A 116 7.79 -3.05 -13.63
CA ASP A 116 7.38 -4.03 -14.65
C ASP A 116 5.87 -4.30 -14.66
N ALA A 117 5.14 -3.70 -13.74
CA ALA A 117 3.76 -4.10 -13.48
C ALA A 117 2.72 -3.39 -14.37
N GLY A 118 3.12 -2.33 -15.08
CA GLY A 118 2.17 -1.54 -15.86
C GLY A 118 1.33 -0.61 -15.00
N VAL A 119 1.71 -0.39 -13.74
CA VAL A 119 1.03 0.50 -12.81
C VAL A 119 1.69 1.87 -12.85
N ALA A 120 0.88 2.93 -12.87
CA ALA A 120 1.42 4.28 -12.68
C ALA A 120 1.84 4.43 -11.22
N VAL A 121 3.08 4.89 -10.99
CA VAL A 121 3.68 4.93 -9.65
C VAL A 121 4.20 6.33 -9.36
N VAL A 122 3.99 6.78 -8.14
CA VAL A 122 4.61 8.00 -7.61
C VAL A 122 5.27 7.70 -6.28
N ASN A 123 6.42 8.32 -6.04
CA ASN A 123 7.11 8.20 -4.75
C ASN A 123 6.88 9.48 -3.95
N PRO A 124 5.97 9.46 -2.96
CA PRO A 124 5.66 10.67 -2.19
C PRO A 124 6.80 11.12 -1.27
N PHE A 125 7.83 10.27 -1.08
CA PHE A 125 9.00 10.61 -0.27
C PHE A 125 9.94 11.58 -0.99
N ASN A 126 9.82 11.71 -2.32
CA ASN A 126 10.70 12.54 -3.14
C ASN A 126 10.06 13.85 -3.59
N ASN A 127 8.87 14.16 -3.13
CA ASN A 127 8.16 15.40 -3.51
C ASN A 127 8.35 16.51 -2.49
#